data_14038a11dafae2333101a9429f7fdd6e
#
_entry.id   14038a11dafae2333101a9429f7fdd6e
#
_cell.length_a   1.000
_cell.length_b   1.000
_cell.length_c   1.000
_cell.angle_alpha   90.00
_cell.angle_beta   90.00
_cell.angle_gamma   90.00
#
_symmetry.space_group_name_H-M   'P 1'
#
loop_
_entity.id
_entity.type
_entity.pdbx_description
1 polymer ?
#
loop_
_entity_poly.entity_id
_entity_poly.type
_entity_poly.pdbx_seq_one_letter_code
_entity_poly.pdbx_strand_id
1 'polypeptide(L)'
;MIRRPPRSTLSSSSAASDVYKRQGLTPEELDELLAEVPAKTKVLIDEAYASFVSTDTRYIKELVNKYPNLIISRTLSKFYGLPGLRMGFGFMSKELEKFSKYSNKYLGYNRISEDIAIAALKSDAHYRNIAKLMNEDRARYEKEIGVLPGFKVYESVANFILIKYPIALKEALQKAFAEQSYKVKFMNEPDINTHLRITLGRPEQNRIVIDTIKEIASK
;
A
#
# COMPACT_ATOMS: atom_id res chain seq x y z
N MET A 1 20.61 -20.62 21.55
CA MET A 1 21.02 -19.92 20.31
C MET A 1 20.11 -20.38 19.18
N ILE A 2 19.08 -19.59 18.85
CA ILE A 2 18.14 -19.93 17.76
C ILE A 2 18.78 -19.41 16.46
N ARG A 3 19.22 -20.33 15.59
CA ARG A 3 19.73 -19.98 14.27
C ARG A 3 18.57 -19.41 13.44
N ARG A 4 18.68 -18.17 12.96
CA ARG A 4 17.77 -17.64 11.96
C ARG A 4 17.89 -18.49 10.69
N PRO A 5 16.77 -18.88 10.04
CA PRO A 5 16.85 -19.56 8.76
C PRO A 5 17.57 -18.66 7.74
N PRO A 6 18.31 -19.24 6.78
CA PRO A 6 18.97 -18.48 5.74
C PRO A 6 17.92 -17.67 4.97
N ARG A 7 18.21 -16.39 4.75
CA ARG A 7 17.40 -15.56 3.86
C ARG A 7 17.47 -16.19 2.47
N SER A 8 16.37 -16.75 2.02
CA SER A 8 16.25 -17.18 0.63
C SER A 8 16.33 -15.93 -0.23
N THR A 9 17.41 -15.80 -0.99
CA THR A 9 17.59 -14.82 -2.04
C THR A 9 16.76 -15.22 -3.26
N LEU A 10 15.44 -15.12 -3.14
CA LEU A 10 14.54 -14.99 -4.26
C LEU A 10 14.00 -13.58 -4.20
N SER A 11 14.85 -12.65 -4.54
CA SER A 11 14.46 -11.28 -4.72
C SER A 11 14.35 -10.96 -6.21
N SER A 12 13.39 -11.53 -6.89
CA SER A 12 12.63 -10.74 -7.85
C SER A 12 11.57 -10.04 -7.02
N SER A 13 12.00 -9.08 -6.26
CA SER A 13 11.17 -8.41 -5.31
C SER A 13 10.16 -7.55 -6.05
N SER A 14 8.90 -7.85 -5.85
CA SER A 14 7.78 -6.96 -6.09
C SER A 14 7.93 -5.55 -5.48
N ALA A 15 8.89 -5.32 -4.60
CA ALA A 15 9.21 -4.00 -4.07
C ALA A 15 9.65 -3.01 -5.17
N ALA A 16 10.26 -3.47 -6.26
CA ALA A 16 10.56 -2.63 -7.41
C ALA A 16 9.28 -2.32 -8.23
N SER A 17 8.29 -3.21 -8.25
CA SER A 17 7.02 -2.95 -8.93
C SER A 17 6.14 -1.96 -8.17
N ASP A 18 6.23 -1.87 -6.85
CA ASP A 18 5.49 -0.90 -6.04
C ASP A 18 5.87 0.55 -6.32
N VAL A 19 7.04 0.82 -6.85
CA VAL A 19 7.47 2.17 -7.20
C VAL A 19 7.06 2.56 -8.62
N TYR A 20 7.04 1.62 -9.56
CA TYR A 20 6.77 1.88 -10.98
C TYR A 20 5.37 1.48 -11.46
N LYS A 21 4.74 0.48 -10.84
CA LYS A 21 3.39 0.01 -11.18
C LYS A 21 2.46 0.24 -10.01
N ARG A 22 1.93 1.43 -9.91
CA ARG A 22 0.95 1.82 -8.88
C ARG A 22 -0.48 1.53 -9.28
N GLN A 23 -0.68 0.95 -10.43
CA GLN A 23 -1.91 0.32 -10.83
C GLN A 23 -1.87 -1.11 -10.31
N GLY A 24 -2.80 -1.45 -9.42
CA GLY A 24 -2.99 -2.86 -9.03
C GLY A 24 -3.34 -3.67 -10.28
N LEU A 25 -2.89 -4.92 -10.34
CA LEU A 25 -3.34 -5.83 -11.38
C LEU A 25 -4.85 -6.06 -11.24
N THR A 26 -5.55 -6.08 -12.36
CA THR A 26 -6.95 -6.52 -12.38
C THR A 26 -7.04 -8.02 -12.10
N PRO A 27 -8.22 -8.55 -11.72
CA PRO A 27 -8.40 -9.99 -11.57
C PRO A 27 -8.05 -10.78 -12.84
N GLU A 28 -8.32 -10.22 -14.03
CA GLU A 28 -8.03 -10.82 -15.32
C GLU A 28 -6.51 -10.86 -15.57
N GLU A 29 -5.80 -9.77 -15.32
CA GLU A 29 -4.33 -9.72 -15.43
C GLU A 29 -3.64 -10.67 -14.43
N LEU A 30 -4.23 -10.83 -13.23
CA LEU A 30 -3.75 -11.82 -12.25
C LEU A 30 -3.97 -13.24 -12.75
N ASP A 31 -5.11 -13.52 -13.37
CA ASP A 31 -5.41 -14.83 -13.93
C ASP A 31 -4.44 -15.19 -15.07
N GLU A 32 -4.18 -14.28 -15.98
CA GLU A 32 -3.19 -14.44 -17.06
C GLU A 32 -1.79 -14.70 -16.50
N LEU A 33 -1.34 -13.90 -15.53
CA LEU A 33 -0.04 -14.09 -14.89
C LEU A 33 0.07 -15.47 -14.22
N LEU A 34 -0.96 -15.87 -13.50
CA LEU A 34 -0.96 -17.14 -12.76
C LEU A 34 -1.00 -18.35 -13.69
N ALA A 35 -1.61 -18.23 -14.87
CA ALA A 35 -1.65 -19.29 -15.87
C ALA A 35 -0.25 -19.62 -16.42
N GLU A 36 0.67 -18.65 -16.45
CA GLU A 36 2.05 -18.85 -16.89
C GLU A 36 2.96 -19.44 -15.81
N VAL A 37 2.54 -19.43 -14.54
CA VAL A 37 3.37 -19.92 -13.44
C VAL A 37 3.27 -21.44 -13.32
N PRO A 38 4.40 -22.18 -13.33
CA PRO A 38 4.37 -23.63 -13.14
C PRO A 38 3.70 -24.03 -11.82
N ALA A 39 2.83 -25.03 -11.85
CA ALA A 39 2.03 -25.48 -10.69
C ALA A 39 2.87 -25.87 -9.45
N LYS A 40 4.14 -26.29 -9.64
CA LYS A 40 5.08 -26.59 -8.55
C LYS A 40 5.57 -25.34 -7.81
N THR A 41 5.49 -24.18 -8.43
CA THR A 41 5.93 -22.90 -7.86
C THR A 41 4.84 -22.36 -6.96
N LYS A 42 5.17 -22.05 -5.69
CA LYS A 42 4.22 -21.41 -4.79
C LYS A 42 4.22 -19.89 -5.04
N VAL A 43 3.03 -19.33 -5.20
CA VAL A 43 2.82 -17.92 -5.47
C VAL A 43 2.21 -17.27 -4.23
N LEU A 44 2.84 -16.21 -3.73
CA LEU A 44 2.29 -15.34 -2.69
C LEU A 44 2.05 -13.96 -3.28
N ILE A 45 0.79 -13.53 -3.30
CA ILE A 45 0.39 -12.18 -3.69
C ILE A 45 0.09 -11.39 -2.42
N ASP A 46 0.82 -10.28 -2.24
CA ASP A 46 0.55 -9.35 -1.14
C ASP A 46 -0.39 -8.23 -1.61
N GLU A 47 -1.64 -8.34 -1.19
CA GLU A 47 -2.71 -7.37 -1.47
C GLU A 47 -2.90 -6.36 -0.34
N ALA A 48 -1.82 -5.95 0.34
CA ALA A 48 -1.91 -4.99 1.44
C ALA A 48 -2.61 -3.67 1.06
N TYR A 49 -2.59 -3.29 -0.21
CA TYR A 49 -3.20 -2.05 -0.73
C TYR A 49 -4.44 -2.28 -1.59
N ALA A 50 -4.79 -3.51 -1.92
CA ALA A 50 -5.91 -3.80 -2.83
C ALA A 50 -7.25 -3.24 -2.34
N SER A 51 -7.48 -3.19 -1.03
CA SER A 51 -8.74 -2.64 -0.46
C SER A 51 -8.95 -1.15 -0.72
N PHE A 52 -7.92 -0.40 -1.12
CA PHE A 52 -8.08 1.00 -1.57
C PHE A 52 -8.72 1.09 -2.97
N VAL A 53 -8.60 0.04 -3.77
CA VAL A 53 -9.23 -0.08 -5.09
C VAL A 53 -10.62 -0.65 -4.95
N SER A 54 -10.72 -1.81 -4.29
CA SER A 54 -11.99 -2.51 -4.07
C SER A 54 -11.94 -3.36 -2.81
N THR A 55 -13.06 -3.37 -2.08
CA THR A 55 -13.29 -4.29 -0.96
C THR A 55 -13.88 -5.63 -1.42
N ASP A 56 -14.21 -5.78 -2.70
CA ASP A 56 -14.70 -7.03 -3.27
C ASP A 56 -13.61 -8.12 -3.23
N THR A 57 -13.98 -9.29 -2.74
CA THR A 57 -13.09 -10.45 -2.59
C THR A 57 -13.55 -11.66 -3.40
N ARG A 58 -14.60 -11.53 -4.22
CA ARG A 58 -15.17 -12.67 -4.96
C ARG A 58 -14.16 -13.30 -5.89
N TYR A 59 -13.37 -12.49 -6.61
CA TYR A 59 -12.30 -12.98 -7.49
C TYR A 59 -11.24 -13.81 -6.76
N ILE A 60 -10.97 -13.52 -5.49
CA ILE A 60 -9.99 -14.26 -4.68
C ILE A 60 -10.44 -15.73 -4.56
N LYS A 61 -11.73 -15.96 -4.28
CA LYS A 61 -12.27 -17.32 -4.19
C LYS A 61 -12.11 -18.08 -5.50
N GLU A 62 -12.34 -17.42 -6.61
CA GLU A 62 -12.19 -18.00 -7.95
C GLU A 62 -10.73 -18.36 -8.22
N LEU A 63 -9.81 -17.42 -7.99
CA LEU A 63 -8.38 -17.63 -8.23
C LEU A 63 -7.78 -18.72 -7.34
N VAL A 64 -8.07 -18.74 -6.03
CA VAL A 64 -7.50 -19.77 -5.15
C VAL A 64 -8.05 -21.17 -5.40
N ASN A 65 -9.26 -21.26 -5.98
CA ASN A 65 -9.81 -22.54 -6.41
C ASN A 65 -9.20 -23.02 -7.75
N LYS A 66 -8.90 -22.09 -8.66
CA LYS A 66 -8.30 -22.36 -9.97
C LYS A 66 -6.80 -22.67 -9.85
N TYR A 67 -6.10 -21.98 -8.95
CA TYR A 67 -4.65 -22.07 -8.76
C TYR A 67 -4.31 -22.60 -7.36
N PRO A 68 -4.16 -23.92 -7.19
CA PRO A 68 -3.94 -24.52 -5.87
C PRO A 68 -2.58 -24.19 -5.24
N ASN A 69 -1.68 -23.57 -5.99
CA ASN A 69 -0.38 -23.07 -5.54
C ASN A 69 -0.39 -21.60 -5.09
N LEU A 70 -1.56 -20.93 -5.11
CA LEU A 70 -1.73 -19.51 -4.81
C LEU A 70 -2.06 -19.25 -3.34
N ILE A 71 -1.43 -18.23 -2.77
CA ILE A 71 -1.76 -17.60 -1.49
C ILE A 71 -1.92 -16.10 -1.74
N ILE A 72 -3.03 -15.51 -1.29
CA ILE A 72 -3.27 -14.06 -1.32
C ILE A 72 -3.34 -13.58 0.12
N SER A 73 -2.55 -12.56 0.47
CA SER A 73 -2.55 -11.96 1.82
C SER A 73 -3.15 -10.55 1.81
N ARG A 74 -3.89 -10.21 2.87
CA ARG A 74 -4.42 -8.87 3.15
C ARG A 74 -4.11 -8.46 4.58
N THR A 75 -4.13 -7.16 4.84
CA THR A 75 -3.82 -6.59 6.16
C THR A 75 -4.85 -5.56 6.60
N LEU A 76 -5.07 -5.48 7.91
CA LEU A 76 -5.83 -4.40 8.53
C LEU A 76 -4.98 -3.15 8.78
N SER A 77 -3.68 -3.22 8.53
CA SER A 77 -2.73 -2.15 8.84
C SER A 77 -2.78 -0.94 7.88
N LYS A 78 -3.36 -1.10 6.68
CA LYS A 78 -3.33 -0.07 5.62
C LYS A 78 -4.71 0.57 5.46
N PHE A 79 -5.58 -0.02 4.66
CA PHE A 79 -6.91 0.51 4.37
C PHE A 79 -7.75 0.73 5.62
N TYR A 80 -7.74 -0.23 6.53
CA TYR A 80 -8.51 -0.16 7.78
C TYR A 80 -7.86 0.73 8.86
N GLY A 81 -6.64 1.23 8.64
CA GLY A 81 -5.99 2.15 9.57
C GLY A 81 -5.63 1.56 10.94
N LEU A 82 -5.51 0.24 11.04
CA LEU A 82 -5.32 -0.49 12.29
C LEU A 82 -3.94 -1.18 12.38
N PRO A 83 -2.82 -0.47 12.13
CA PRO A 83 -1.49 -1.09 12.16
C PRO A 83 -1.10 -1.62 13.55
N GLY A 84 -1.65 -1.02 14.62
CA GLY A 84 -1.40 -1.44 16.01
C GLY A 84 -1.97 -2.81 16.36
N LEU A 85 -3.00 -3.27 15.68
CA LEU A 85 -3.59 -4.60 15.93
C LEU A 85 -2.68 -5.74 15.50
N ARG A 86 -1.73 -5.51 14.59
CA ARG A 86 -0.84 -6.54 14.03
C ARG A 86 -1.59 -7.73 13.43
N MET A 87 -2.70 -7.46 12.75
CA MET A 87 -3.57 -8.47 12.15
C MET A 87 -3.62 -8.36 10.63
N GLY A 88 -3.74 -9.50 10.01
CA GLY A 88 -3.99 -9.70 8.60
C GLY A 88 -4.64 -11.06 8.40
N PHE A 89 -5.00 -11.36 7.19
CA PHE A 89 -5.61 -12.64 6.81
C PHE A 89 -5.12 -13.06 5.44
N GLY A 90 -5.19 -14.36 5.19
CA GLY A 90 -4.77 -14.95 3.93
C GLY A 90 -5.83 -15.89 3.38
N PHE A 91 -5.87 -15.98 2.07
CA PHE A 91 -6.70 -16.89 1.31
C PHE A 91 -5.80 -17.90 0.60
N MET A 92 -6.16 -19.16 0.65
CA MET A 92 -5.42 -20.23 -0.01
C MET A 92 -6.33 -21.42 -0.29
N SER A 93 -5.92 -22.29 -1.21
CA SER A 93 -6.60 -23.56 -1.45
C SER A 93 -6.40 -24.54 -0.29
N LYS A 94 -7.24 -25.60 -0.21
CA LYS A 94 -7.07 -26.69 0.77
C LYS A 94 -5.73 -27.39 0.64
N GLU A 95 -5.16 -27.47 -0.55
CA GLU A 95 -3.85 -28.09 -0.79
C GLU A 95 -2.70 -27.39 -0.06
N LEU A 96 -2.89 -26.10 0.25
CA LEU A 96 -1.94 -25.28 0.99
C LEU A 96 -2.25 -25.18 2.48
N GLU A 97 -3.29 -25.85 2.98
CA GLU A 97 -3.73 -25.76 4.39
C GLU A 97 -2.60 -26.02 5.39
N LYS A 98 -1.64 -26.89 5.02
CA LYS A 98 -0.43 -27.13 5.85
C LYS A 98 0.36 -25.87 6.17
N PHE A 99 0.22 -24.82 5.37
CA PHE A 99 0.87 -23.51 5.61
C PHE A 99 0.13 -22.66 6.64
N SER A 100 -1.14 -22.96 6.96
CA SER A 100 -1.92 -22.24 7.97
C SER A 100 -1.25 -22.26 9.35
N LYS A 101 -0.52 -23.34 9.66
CA LYS A 101 0.26 -23.45 10.91
C LYS A 101 1.28 -22.33 11.10
N TYR A 102 1.77 -21.71 10.02
CA TYR A 102 2.72 -20.59 10.08
C TYR A 102 2.04 -19.25 10.32
N SER A 103 0.72 -19.15 10.12
CA SER A 103 -0.08 -17.96 10.42
C SER A 103 -0.50 -17.89 11.89
N ASN A 104 -0.54 -19.03 12.56
CA ASN A 104 -0.98 -19.13 13.95
C ASN A 104 0.09 -18.58 14.88
N LYS A 105 -0.27 -17.62 15.71
CA LYS A 105 0.55 -17.20 16.83
C LYS A 105 0.40 -18.23 17.97
N TYR A 106 1.51 -18.53 18.66
CA TYR A 106 1.54 -19.53 19.73
C TYR A 106 0.45 -19.34 20.81
N LEU A 107 0.15 -18.09 21.15
CA LEU A 107 -0.88 -17.73 22.13
C LEU A 107 -2.19 -17.21 21.51
N GLY A 108 -2.36 -17.34 20.20
CA GLY A 108 -3.49 -16.79 19.47
C GLY A 108 -3.46 -15.25 19.34
N TYR A 109 -4.61 -14.68 19.06
CA TYR A 109 -4.80 -13.23 18.99
C TYR A 109 -5.39 -12.71 20.30
N ASN A 110 -5.06 -11.46 20.62
CA ASN A 110 -5.74 -10.74 21.69
C ASN A 110 -7.22 -10.55 21.30
N ARG A 111 -8.15 -10.91 22.19
CA ARG A 111 -9.60 -10.84 21.92
C ARG A 111 -10.08 -9.44 21.56
N ILE A 112 -9.57 -8.41 22.24
CA ILE A 112 -9.91 -7.02 21.92
C ILE A 112 -9.48 -6.67 20.49
N SER A 113 -8.29 -7.11 20.07
CA SER A 113 -7.82 -6.91 18.69
C SER A 113 -8.70 -7.63 17.67
N GLU A 114 -9.19 -8.82 18.01
CA GLU A 114 -10.09 -9.60 17.16
C GLU A 114 -11.45 -8.91 17.02
N ASP A 115 -12.05 -8.48 18.14
CA ASP A 115 -13.33 -7.76 18.12
C ASP A 115 -13.26 -6.46 17.32
N ILE A 116 -12.17 -5.68 17.48
CA ILE A 116 -11.93 -4.46 16.69
C ILE A 116 -11.76 -4.81 15.21
N ALA A 117 -11.05 -5.87 14.86
CA ALA A 117 -10.86 -6.31 13.49
C ALA A 117 -12.19 -6.69 12.84
N ILE A 118 -13.04 -7.45 13.54
CA ILE A 118 -14.37 -7.84 13.07
C ILE A 118 -15.26 -6.60 12.91
N ALA A 119 -15.24 -5.67 13.84
CA ALA A 119 -16.00 -4.42 13.77
C ALA A 119 -15.55 -3.59 12.54
N ALA A 120 -14.25 -3.48 12.29
CA ALA A 120 -13.71 -2.79 11.13
C ALA A 120 -14.18 -3.42 9.81
N LEU A 121 -14.09 -4.75 9.69
CA LEU A 121 -14.55 -5.47 8.50
C LEU A 121 -16.06 -5.33 8.23
N LYS A 122 -16.85 -5.10 9.27
CA LYS A 122 -18.30 -4.83 9.18
C LYS A 122 -18.65 -3.37 8.90
N SER A 123 -17.69 -2.45 8.99
CA SER A 123 -17.90 -1.00 8.85
C SER A 123 -17.70 -0.50 7.41
N ASP A 124 -18.20 -1.22 6.44
CA ASP A 124 -17.95 -1.00 5.00
C ASP A 124 -18.32 0.43 4.52
N ALA A 125 -19.47 0.96 4.96
CA ALA A 125 -19.88 2.32 4.60
C ALA A 125 -18.87 3.40 5.07
N HIS A 126 -18.32 3.24 6.28
CA HIS A 126 -17.29 4.13 6.81
C HIS A 126 -16.03 4.12 5.94
N TYR A 127 -15.53 2.94 5.61
CA TYR A 127 -14.30 2.80 4.84
C TYR A 127 -14.48 3.20 3.37
N ARG A 128 -15.66 3.00 2.75
CA ARG A 128 -15.97 3.55 1.43
C ARG A 128 -15.93 5.08 1.42
N ASN A 129 -16.44 5.72 2.46
CA ASN A 129 -16.35 7.17 2.58
C ASN A 129 -14.90 7.66 2.71
N ILE A 130 -14.06 6.97 3.49
CA ILE A 130 -12.61 7.26 3.58
C ILE A 130 -11.94 7.13 2.21
N ALA A 131 -12.23 6.05 1.47
CA ALA A 131 -11.69 5.85 0.13
C ALA A 131 -12.09 6.99 -0.83
N LYS A 132 -13.35 7.44 -0.76
CA LYS A 132 -13.83 8.60 -1.53
C LYS A 132 -13.04 9.87 -1.21
N LEU A 133 -12.89 10.21 0.06
CA LEU A 133 -12.11 11.39 0.50
C LEU A 133 -10.65 11.31 0.04
N MET A 134 -10.04 10.13 0.10
CA MET A 134 -8.68 9.92 -0.40
C MET A 134 -8.57 10.12 -1.92
N ASN A 135 -9.58 9.71 -2.68
CA ASN A 135 -9.61 9.94 -4.13
C ASN A 135 -9.75 11.44 -4.45
N GLU A 136 -10.58 12.17 -3.72
CA GLU A 136 -10.72 13.61 -3.85
C GLU A 136 -9.41 14.35 -3.56
N ASP A 137 -8.70 13.92 -2.52
CA ASP A 137 -7.39 14.48 -2.18
C ASP A 137 -6.31 14.17 -3.23
N ARG A 138 -6.27 12.92 -3.78
CA ARG A 138 -5.37 12.59 -4.90
C ARG A 138 -5.60 13.52 -6.10
N ALA A 139 -6.86 13.70 -6.50
CA ALA A 139 -7.19 14.60 -7.59
C ALA A 139 -6.77 16.06 -7.29
N ARG A 140 -6.87 16.48 -6.03
CA ARG A 140 -6.42 17.80 -5.60
C ARG A 140 -4.90 17.96 -5.72
N TYR A 141 -4.11 16.98 -5.30
CA TYR A 141 -2.66 17.00 -5.48
C TYR A 141 -2.27 17.07 -6.96
N GLU A 142 -2.91 16.29 -7.80
CA GLU A 142 -2.65 16.31 -9.25
C GLU A 142 -2.98 17.68 -9.84
N LYS A 143 -4.15 18.22 -9.52
CA LYS A 143 -4.60 19.52 -10.02
C LYS A 143 -3.73 20.70 -9.55
N GLU A 144 -3.28 20.70 -8.29
CA GLU A 144 -2.61 21.84 -7.70
C GLU A 144 -1.09 21.75 -7.72
N ILE A 145 -0.52 20.54 -7.65
CA ILE A 145 0.93 20.34 -7.68
C ILE A 145 1.41 19.89 -9.05
N GLY A 146 0.63 19.06 -9.75
CA GLY A 146 1.03 18.56 -11.06
C GLY A 146 1.20 19.62 -12.15
N VAL A 147 0.64 20.81 -11.94
CA VAL A 147 0.77 21.97 -12.86
C VAL A 147 1.97 22.87 -12.53
N LEU A 148 2.67 22.66 -11.41
CA LEU A 148 3.82 23.48 -11.03
C LEU A 148 5.05 23.11 -11.88
N PRO A 149 5.87 24.10 -12.30
CA PRO A 149 7.05 23.85 -13.11
C PRO A 149 8.00 22.83 -12.45
N GLY A 150 8.35 21.77 -13.18
CA GLY A 150 9.29 20.73 -12.74
C GLY A 150 8.71 19.74 -11.72
N PHE A 151 7.46 19.88 -11.33
CA PHE A 151 6.75 18.89 -10.52
C PHE A 151 6.01 17.88 -11.40
N LYS A 152 5.89 16.66 -10.89
CA LYS A 152 5.03 15.61 -11.46
C LYS A 152 4.42 14.80 -10.34
N VAL A 153 3.10 14.76 -10.28
CA VAL A 153 2.36 13.85 -9.40
C VAL A 153 2.13 12.54 -10.15
N TYR A 154 2.49 11.43 -9.53
CA TYR A 154 2.26 10.12 -10.12
C TYR A 154 0.91 9.56 -9.67
N GLU A 155 0.20 8.92 -10.57
CA GLU A 155 -1.02 8.20 -10.27
C GLU A 155 -0.80 7.18 -9.15
N SER A 156 -1.76 7.06 -8.24
CA SER A 156 -1.69 6.14 -7.12
C SER A 156 -3.08 5.67 -6.71
N VAL A 157 -3.19 4.41 -6.39
CA VAL A 157 -4.39 3.80 -5.77
C VAL A 157 -4.20 3.56 -4.26
N ALA A 158 -2.97 3.74 -3.74
CA ALA A 158 -2.63 3.52 -2.34
C ALA A 158 -2.99 4.73 -1.45
N ASN A 159 -2.74 4.63 -0.15
CA ASN A 159 -2.87 5.74 0.80
C ASN A 159 -1.69 6.71 0.78
N PHE A 160 -0.93 6.74 -0.29
CA PHE A 160 0.18 7.69 -0.48
C PHE A 160 0.29 8.07 -1.95
N ILE A 161 0.92 9.20 -2.19
CA ILE A 161 1.31 9.66 -3.52
C ILE A 161 2.81 9.83 -3.61
N LEU A 162 3.35 9.70 -4.81
CA LEU A 162 4.73 10.05 -5.15
C LEU A 162 4.71 11.31 -5.99
N ILE A 163 5.58 12.24 -5.64
CA ILE A 163 5.72 13.51 -6.34
C ILE A 163 7.18 13.67 -6.71
N LYS A 164 7.49 13.85 -8.01
CA LYS A 164 8.77 14.35 -8.48
C LYS A 164 8.80 15.85 -8.23
N TYR A 165 9.94 16.37 -7.81
CA TYR A 165 10.15 17.80 -7.57
C TYR A 165 11.52 18.25 -8.09
N PRO A 166 11.72 19.56 -8.41
CA PRO A 166 13.03 20.09 -8.76
C PRO A 166 14.03 19.93 -7.61
N ILE A 167 15.17 19.30 -7.87
CA ILE A 167 16.15 18.96 -6.82
C ILE A 167 16.64 20.19 -6.04
N ALA A 168 16.70 21.36 -6.69
CA ALA A 168 17.07 22.63 -6.05
C ALA A 168 16.16 23.01 -4.88
N LEU A 169 14.91 22.52 -4.87
CA LEU A 169 13.94 22.82 -3.81
C LEU A 169 14.02 21.84 -2.62
N LYS A 170 14.91 20.83 -2.67
CA LYS A 170 14.96 19.76 -1.66
C LYS A 170 15.12 20.29 -0.24
N GLU A 171 16.13 21.13 -0.02
CA GLU A 171 16.44 21.68 1.32
C GLU A 171 15.32 22.59 1.84
N ALA A 172 14.77 23.42 0.97
CA ALA A 172 13.65 24.31 1.33
C ALA A 172 12.40 23.53 1.72
N LEU A 173 12.04 22.49 0.95
CA LEU A 173 10.93 21.59 1.27
C LEU A 173 11.16 20.82 2.58
N GLN A 174 12.36 20.30 2.79
CA GLN A 174 12.70 19.57 4.03
C GLN A 174 12.56 20.49 5.25
N LYS A 175 13.09 21.71 5.16
CA LYS A 175 13.01 22.70 6.23
C LYS A 175 11.56 23.08 6.52
N ALA A 176 10.78 23.43 5.51
CA ALA A 176 9.38 23.86 5.65
C ALA A 176 8.51 22.78 6.29
N PHE A 177 8.67 21.50 5.87
CA PHE A 177 7.94 20.39 6.49
C PHE A 177 8.37 20.12 7.93
N ALA A 178 9.68 20.23 8.23
CA ALA A 178 10.19 20.06 9.58
C ALA A 178 9.66 21.13 10.55
N GLU A 179 9.65 22.40 10.13
CA GLU A 179 9.13 23.53 10.91
C GLU A 179 7.64 23.36 11.25
N GLN A 180 6.87 22.75 10.34
CA GLN A 180 5.46 22.44 10.56
C GLN A 180 5.23 21.09 11.24
N SER A 181 6.29 20.38 11.66
CA SER A 181 6.21 19.02 12.24
C SER A 181 5.58 17.96 11.32
N TYR A 182 5.66 18.15 10.02
CA TYR A 182 5.21 17.17 9.03
C TYR A 182 6.35 16.23 8.61
N LYS A 183 6.10 14.92 8.72
CA LYS A 183 7.04 13.89 8.26
C LYS A 183 6.65 13.41 6.87
N VAL A 184 7.36 13.86 5.85
CA VAL A 184 7.30 13.33 4.49
C VAL A 184 8.55 12.51 4.18
N LYS A 185 8.42 11.49 3.35
CA LYS A 185 9.57 10.67 2.98
C LYS A 185 10.21 11.20 1.69
N PHE A 186 11.37 11.84 1.81
CA PHE A 186 12.24 12.11 0.68
C PHE A 186 12.95 10.81 0.29
N MET A 187 12.84 10.44 -0.97
CA MET A 187 13.46 9.22 -1.47
C MET A 187 14.97 9.44 -1.63
N ASN A 188 15.77 8.40 -1.35
CA ASN A 188 17.23 8.48 -1.40
C ASN A 188 17.85 7.51 -2.41
N GLU A 189 17.05 6.64 -3.00
CA GLU A 189 17.48 5.70 -4.03
C GLU A 189 17.90 6.48 -5.29
N PRO A 190 18.99 6.10 -5.99
CA PRO A 190 19.59 6.89 -7.07
C PRO A 190 18.60 7.35 -8.14
N ASP A 191 17.68 6.46 -8.55
CA ASP A 191 16.75 6.72 -9.66
C ASP A 191 15.54 7.58 -9.25
N ILE A 192 15.31 7.76 -7.94
CA ILE A 192 14.16 8.48 -7.40
C ILE A 192 14.51 9.49 -6.30
N ASN A 193 15.78 9.90 -6.21
CA ASN A 193 16.28 10.85 -5.20
C ASN A 193 15.69 12.28 -5.35
N THR A 194 14.99 12.53 -6.46
CA THR A 194 14.22 13.76 -6.72
C THR A 194 12.73 13.58 -6.45
N HIS A 195 12.36 12.57 -5.67
CA HIS A 195 10.98 12.26 -5.37
C HIS A 195 10.72 12.33 -3.86
N LEU A 196 9.51 12.72 -3.52
CA LEU A 196 9.00 12.62 -2.17
C LEU A 196 7.72 11.78 -2.16
N ARG A 197 7.55 10.99 -1.09
CA ARG A 197 6.35 10.20 -0.85
C ARG A 197 5.57 10.81 0.29
N ILE A 198 4.32 11.14 0.02
CA ILE A 198 3.39 11.72 0.99
C ILE A 198 2.31 10.69 1.29
N THR A 199 2.15 10.32 2.57
CA THR A 199 0.99 9.55 3.02
C THR A 199 -0.19 10.50 3.12
N LEU A 200 -1.32 10.14 2.50
CA LEU A 200 -2.54 10.92 2.58
C LEU A 200 -3.06 10.92 4.02
N GLY A 201 -3.22 12.10 4.57
CA GLY A 201 -3.79 12.36 5.87
C GLY A 201 -5.27 12.75 5.77
N ARG A 202 -5.75 13.47 6.80
CA ARG A 202 -7.06 14.14 6.72
C ARG A 202 -7.03 15.28 5.70
N PRO A 203 -8.18 15.66 5.12
CA PRO A 203 -8.23 16.73 4.10
C PRO A 203 -7.52 18.04 4.51
N GLU A 204 -7.64 18.42 5.78
CA GLU A 204 -6.98 19.65 6.30
C GLU A 204 -5.45 19.49 6.29
N GLN A 205 -4.95 18.31 6.64
CA GLN A 205 -3.52 18.01 6.63
C GLN A 205 -2.97 17.99 5.21
N ASN A 206 -3.71 17.39 4.28
CA ASN A 206 -3.34 17.38 2.87
C ASN A 206 -3.31 18.80 2.28
N ARG A 207 -4.25 19.67 2.69
CA ARG A 207 -4.25 21.08 2.29
C ARG A 207 -2.98 21.79 2.73
N ILE A 208 -2.57 21.66 3.98
CA ILE A 208 -1.33 22.25 4.51
C ILE A 208 -0.12 21.78 3.68
N VAL A 209 -0.03 20.49 3.38
CA VAL A 209 1.07 19.97 2.57
C VAL A 209 1.09 20.56 1.16
N ILE A 210 -0.07 20.67 0.52
CA ILE A 210 -0.20 21.28 -0.81
C ILE A 210 0.23 22.75 -0.77
N ASP A 211 -0.26 23.53 0.18
CA ASP A 211 0.03 24.95 0.31
C ASP A 211 1.52 25.18 0.59
N THR A 212 2.15 24.35 1.42
CA THR A 212 3.60 24.38 1.67
C THR A 212 4.40 24.14 0.39
N ILE A 213 4.04 23.16 -0.42
CA ILE A 213 4.74 22.89 -1.69
C ILE A 213 4.58 24.08 -2.65
N LYS A 214 3.38 24.64 -2.76
CA LYS A 214 3.09 25.79 -3.64
C LYS A 214 3.89 27.02 -3.22
N GLU A 215 3.95 27.32 -1.93
CA GLU A 215 4.73 28.44 -1.40
C GLU A 215 6.23 28.30 -1.74
N ILE A 216 6.80 27.11 -1.54
CA ILE A 216 8.22 26.87 -1.86
C ILE A 216 8.48 26.90 -3.37
N ALA A 217 7.53 26.43 -4.19
CA ALA A 217 7.67 26.43 -5.64
C ALA A 217 7.53 27.82 -6.28
N SER A 218 6.96 28.80 -5.54
CA SER A 218 6.77 30.18 -6.01
C SER A 218 7.95 31.11 -5.68
N LYS A 219 8.90 30.65 -4.87
CA LYS A 219 10.14 31.38 -4.50
C LYS A 219 11.26 31.11 -5.46
#